data_a2b54e97691e41cdfbcf63e74556e4f0
#
_entry.id   a2b54e97691e41cdfbcf63e74556e4f0
#
_cell.length_a   1.000
_cell.length_b   1.000
_cell.length_c   1.000
_cell.angle_alpha   90.00
_cell.angle_beta   90.00
_cell.angle_gamma   90.00
#
_symmetry.space_group_name_H-M   'P 1'
#
loop_
_entity.id
_entity.type
_entity.pdbx_description
1 polymer ?
#
loop_
_entity_poly.entity_id
_entity_poly.type
_entity_poly.pdbx_seq_one_letter_code
_entity_poly.pdbx_strand_id
1 'polypeptide(L)'
;MAVAFLLPYNIVSSFTLGGSDMRQVEKVIIVEGRSDKEKVAAVLNEPVVIICTNGTISDARLEELADELEGRDVYVLADADEAGEKLRRQFRRVFPEAGHIYIDRAYREVAAAPIWHLAHVLLRAHFDVRIESFMRGRGE
;
A
#
# COMPACT_ATOMS: atom_id res chain seq x y z
N MET A 1 5.72 -22.45 -2.35
CA MET A 1 6.54 -21.65 -3.28
C MET A 1 5.91 -20.27 -3.46
N ALA A 2 6.69 -19.23 -3.31
CA ALA A 2 6.20 -17.87 -3.54
C ALA A 2 6.12 -17.56 -5.03
N VAL A 3 5.00 -16.99 -5.46
CA VAL A 3 4.79 -16.58 -6.84
C VAL A 3 4.25 -15.15 -6.82
N ALA A 4 4.83 -14.29 -7.64
CA ALA A 4 4.34 -12.92 -7.78
C ALA A 4 3.36 -12.86 -8.95
N PHE A 5 2.17 -12.33 -8.70
CA PHE A 5 1.15 -12.11 -9.71
C PHE A 5 0.85 -10.64 -9.85
N LEU A 6 0.45 -10.23 -11.05
CA LEU A 6 -0.14 -8.93 -11.29
C LEU A 6 -1.56 -9.18 -11.81
N LEU A 7 -2.56 -8.77 -11.05
CA LEU A 7 -3.96 -9.02 -11.35
C LEU A 7 -4.74 -7.71 -11.61
N PRO A 8 -6.03 -7.77 -11.99
CA PRO A 8 -6.80 -6.61 -12.44
C PRO A 8 -6.73 -5.36 -11.58
N TYR A 9 -6.63 -5.50 -10.27
CA TYR A 9 -6.50 -4.36 -9.36
C TYR A 9 -5.05 -4.07 -8.97
N ASN A 10 -4.11 -4.46 -9.81
CA ASN A 10 -2.70 -4.37 -9.47
C ASN A 10 -2.35 -5.13 -8.18
N ILE A 11 -3.00 -6.27 -8.00
CA ILE A 11 -2.71 -7.14 -6.86
C ILE A 11 -1.33 -7.77 -7.08
N VAL A 12 -0.46 -7.58 -6.09
CA VAL A 12 0.86 -8.21 -6.11
C VAL A 12 0.95 -9.15 -4.92
N SER A 13 1.27 -10.41 -5.16
CA SER A 13 1.40 -11.40 -4.11
C SER A 13 2.63 -12.25 -4.35
N SER A 14 3.36 -12.52 -3.28
CA SER A 14 4.44 -13.50 -3.28
C SER A 14 3.94 -14.87 -2.81
N PHE A 15 2.63 -15.05 -2.69
CA PHE A 15 2.02 -16.31 -2.28
C PHE A 15 1.25 -16.95 -3.42
N THR A 16 1.18 -18.27 -3.39
CA THR A 16 0.23 -19.03 -4.20
C THR A 16 -1.06 -19.10 -3.37
N LEU A 17 -2.16 -18.57 -3.91
CA LEU A 17 -3.41 -18.50 -3.19
C LEU A 17 -4.28 -19.75 -3.27
N GLY A 18 -3.75 -20.86 -3.77
CA GLY A 18 -4.40 -22.16 -3.71
C GLY A 18 -5.83 -22.21 -4.25
N GLY A 19 -6.08 -21.52 -5.36
CA GLY A 19 -7.41 -21.49 -5.97
C GLY A 19 -8.35 -20.44 -5.38
N SER A 20 -7.90 -19.63 -4.41
CA SER A 20 -8.71 -18.54 -3.88
C SER A 20 -8.85 -17.45 -4.93
N ASP A 21 -10.03 -16.83 -4.96
CA ASP A 21 -10.29 -15.70 -5.84
C ASP A 21 -9.56 -14.46 -5.28
N MET A 22 -8.66 -13.89 -6.07
CA MET A 22 -7.88 -12.71 -5.67
C MET A 22 -8.77 -11.49 -5.42
N ARG A 23 -9.99 -11.46 -5.96
CA ARG A 23 -10.97 -10.40 -5.69
C ARG A 23 -11.47 -10.43 -4.24
N GLN A 24 -11.21 -11.53 -3.51
CA GLN A 24 -11.56 -11.66 -2.11
C GLN A 24 -10.47 -11.15 -1.17
N VAL A 25 -9.36 -10.64 -1.69
CA VAL A 25 -8.33 -10.03 -0.86
C VAL A 25 -8.91 -8.78 -0.19
N GLU A 26 -8.92 -8.78 1.14
CA GLU A 26 -9.60 -7.75 1.92
C GLU A 26 -8.83 -6.45 2.07
N LYS A 27 -7.52 -6.53 2.18
CA LYS A 27 -6.69 -5.36 2.47
C LYS A 27 -6.20 -4.70 1.18
N VAL A 28 -6.32 -3.38 1.15
CA VAL A 28 -5.92 -2.56 0.02
C VAL A 28 -5.02 -1.44 0.51
N ILE A 29 -3.90 -1.23 -0.17
CA ILE A 29 -3.03 -0.08 0.09
C ILE A 29 -3.00 0.81 -1.15
N ILE A 30 -3.28 2.09 -0.95
CA ILE A 30 -3.20 3.11 -1.99
C ILE A 30 -1.84 3.79 -1.86
N VAL A 31 -1.09 3.86 -2.94
CA VAL A 31 0.20 4.55 -3.00
C VAL A 31 0.23 5.53 -4.17
N GLU A 32 1.16 6.46 -4.17
CA GLU A 32 1.27 7.48 -5.22
C GLU A 32 2.00 7.00 -6.45
N GLY A 33 3.11 6.31 -6.27
CA GLY A 33 4.02 5.97 -7.34
C GLY A 33 4.29 4.48 -7.49
N ARG A 34 4.80 4.12 -8.65
CA ARG A 34 5.13 2.73 -8.97
C ARG A 34 6.28 2.19 -8.11
N SER A 35 7.28 3.02 -7.83
CA SER A 35 8.38 2.62 -6.96
C SER A 35 7.91 2.34 -5.54
N ASP A 36 6.94 3.10 -5.07
CA ASP A 36 6.33 2.88 -3.75
C ASP A 36 5.62 1.52 -3.71
N LYS A 37 4.86 1.22 -4.76
CA LYS A 37 4.17 -0.06 -4.90
C LYS A 37 5.14 -1.22 -4.87
N GLU A 38 6.22 -1.15 -5.64
CA GLU A 38 7.23 -2.21 -5.68
C GLU A 38 7.88 -2.41 -4.32
N LYS A 39 8.18 -1.32 -3.64
CA LYS A 39 8.81 -1.35 -2.33
C LYS A 39 7.90 -1.96 -1.26
N VAL A 40 6.64 -1.56 -1.25
CA VAL A 40 5.63 -2.12 -0.34
C VAL A 40 5.44 -3.61 -0.61
N ALA A 41 5.31 -4.00 -1.88
CA ALA A 41 5.15 -5.40 -2.25
C ALA A 41 6.33 -6.26 -1.78
N ALA A 42 7.54 -5.72 -1.80
CA ALA A 42 8.74 -6.44 -1.35
C ALA A 42 8.75 -6.67 0.17
N VAL A 43 8.10 -5.80 0.93
CA VAL A 43 8.07 -5.87 2.39
C VAL A 43 6.93 -6.74 2.91
N LEU A 44 5.80 -6.76 2.22
CA LEU A 44 4.61 -7.47 2.67
C LEU A 44 4.78 -8.99 2.63
N ASN A 45 4.21 -9.65 3.63
CA ASN A 45 4.20 -11.10 3.74
C ASN A 45 2.76 -11.65 3.77
N GLU A 46 1.84 -10.96 3.12
CA GLU A 46 0.46 -11.39 2.94
C GLU A 46 -0.08 -10.82 1.62
N PRO A 47 -1.13 -11.40 1.04
CA PRO A 47 -1.75 -10.84 -0.15
C PRO A 47 -2.42 -9.50 0.16
N VAL A 48 -2.07 -8.48 -0.60
CA VAL A 48 -2.65 -7.13 -0.49
C VAL A 48 -2.84 -6.57 -1.89
N VAL A 49 -3.96 -5.93 -2.13
CA VAL A 49 -4.18 -5.16 -3.35
C VAL A 49 -3.43 -3.85 -3.19
N ILE A 50 -2.51 -3.56 -4.10
CA ILE A 50 -1.77 -2.29 -4.07
C ILE A 50 -2.17 -1.48 -5.30
N ILE A 51 -2.78 -0.34 -5.07
CA ILE A 51 -3.23 0.55 -6.13
C ILE A 51 -2.35 1.78 -6.17
N CYS A 52 -1.77 2.04 -7.34
CA CYS A 52 -0.93 3.20 -7.58
C CYS A 52 -1.77 4.26 -8.29
N THR A 53 -1.82 5.47 -7.75
CA THR A 53 -2.63 6.54 -8.34
C THR A 53 -1.88 7.33 -9.42
N ASN A 54 -0.56 7.22 -9.47
CA ASN A 54 0.29 7.98 -10.38
C ASN A 54 0.10 9.50 -10.21
N GLY A 55 0.08 9.93 -8.96
CA GLY A 55 -0.16 11.32 -8.58
C GLY A 55 -1.59 11.52 -8.09
N THR A 56 -2.16 12.67 -8.41
CA THR A 56 -3.54 12.96 -8.03
C THR A 56 -4.51 12.16 -8.88
N ILE A 57 -5.65 11.84 -8.29
CA ILE A 57 -6.68 11.02 -8.93
C ILE A 57 -7.89 11.88 -9.27
N SER A 58 -8.54 11.59 -10.39
CA SER A 58 -9.77 12.28 -10.77
C SER A 58 -10.93 11.87 -9.87
N ASP A 59 -11.93 12.75 -9.74
CA ASP A 59 -13.12 12.43 -8.95
C ASP A 59 -13.87 11.23 -9.51
N ALA A 60 -13.93 11.11 -10.84
CA ALA A 60 -14.59 9.98 -11.49
C ALA A 60 -13.90 8.65 -11.13
N ARG A 61 -12.56 8.62 -11.18
CA ARG A 61 -11.82 7.42 -10.83
C ARG A 61 -11.94 7.10 -9.34
N LEU A 62 -11.97 8.13 -8.52
CA LEU A 62 -12.14 7.98 -7.07
C LEU A 62 -13.48 7.33 -6.73
N GLU A 63 -14.56 7.74 -7.41
CA GLU A 63 -15.88 7.15 -7.24
C GLU A 63 -15.92 5.70 -7.74
N GLU A 64 -15.27 5.41 -8.86
CA GLU A 64 -15.14 4.03 -9.33
C GLU A 64 -14.45 3.15 -8.30
N LEU A 65 -13.37 3.65 -7.70
CA LEU A 65 -12.66 2.92 -6.65
C LEU A 65 -13.54 2.69 -5.42
N ALA A 66 -14.36 3.67 -5.05
CA ALA A 66 -15.27 3.53 -3.93
C ALA A 66 -16.23 2.33 -4.14
N ASP A 67 -16.73 2.17 -5.35
CA ASP A 67 -17.59 1.03 -5.69
C ASP A 67 -16.81 -0.29 -5.76
N GLU A 68 -15.65 -0.27 -6.43
CA GLU A 68 -14.83 -1.47 -6.61
C GLU A 68 -14.29 -2.04 -5.29
N LEU A 69 -13.98 -1.16 -4.35
CA LEU A 69 -13.35 -1.54 -3.09
C LEU A 69 -14.32 -1.62 -1.90
N GLU A 70 -15.62 -1.56 -2.18
CA GLU A 70 -16.63 -1.65 -1.13
C GLU A 70 -16.44 -2.91 -0.28
N GLY A 71 -16.49 -2.75 1.03
CA GLY A 71 -16.34 -3.86 1.98
C GLY A 71 -14.90 -4.27 2.25
N ARG A 72 -13.92 -3.59 1.66
CA ARG A 72 -12.51 -3.89 1.89
C ARG A 72 -11.88 -2.88 2.84
N ASP A 73 -10.80 -3.29 3.49
CA ASP A 73 -10.02 -2.44 4.38
C ASP A 73 -9.02 -1.63 3.56
N VAL A 74 -9.30 -0.36 3.40
CA VAL A 74 -8.48 0.54 2.58
C VAL A 74 -7.52 1.34 3.45
N TYR A 75 -6.26 1.39 3.04
CA TYR A 75 -5.20 2.15 3.70
C TYR A 75 -4.53 3.06 2.67
N VAL A 76 -4.17 4.25 3.09
CA VAL A 76 -3.44 5.18 2.24
C VAL A 76 -2.03 5.36 2.80
N LEU A 77 -1.03 5.11 1.97
CA LEU A 77 0.38 5.33 2.29
C LEU A 77 0.92 6.34 1.27
N ALA A 78 1.10 7.55 1.71
CA ALA A 78 1.53 8.65 0.85
C ALA A 78 2.75 9.35 1.44
N ASP A 79 3.43 10.13 0.59
CA ASP A 79 4.61 10.87 0.99
C ASP A 79 4.28 11.92 2.06
N ALA A 80 5.26 12.26 2.87
CA ALA A 80 5.12 13.28 3.91
C ALA A 80 5.37 14.67 3.33
N ASP A 81 4.55 15.04 2.35
CA ASP A 81 4.63 16.32 1.66
C ASP A 81 3.21 16.79 1.30
N GLU A 82 3.13 17.95 0.66
CA GLU A 82 1.84 18.56 0.33
C GLU A 82 1.04 17.73 -0.68
N ALA A 83 1.71 17.12 -1.65
CA ALA A 83 1.05 16.25 -2.64
C ALA A 83 0.46 15.02 -1.96
N GLY A 84 1.19 14.43 -1.02
CA GLY A 84 0.70 13.30 -0.22
C GLY A 84 -0.52 13.67 0.62
N GLU A 85 -0.50 14.84 1.25
CA GLU A 85 -1.63 15.32 2.03
C GLU A 85 -2.86 15.59 1.15
N LYS A 86 -2.66 16.09 -0.06
CA LYS A 86 -3.75 16.28 -1.02
C LYS A 86 -4.40 14.95 -1.38
N LEU A 87 -3.60 13.92 -1.65
CA LEU A 87 -4.11 12.58 -1.93
C LEU A 87 -4.91 12.04 -0.75
N ARG A 88 -4.40 12.24 0.48
CA ARG A 88 -5.12 11.81 1.69
C ARG A 88 -6.47 12.49 1.81
N ARG A 89 -6.55 13.78 1.54
CA ARG A 89 -7.82 14.52 1.58
C ARG A 89 -8.82 13.98 0.55
N GLN A 90 -8.35 13.65 -0.64
CA GLN A 90 -9.21 13.05 -1.67
C GLN A 90 -9.80 11.73 -1.19
N PHE A 91 -8.96 10.86 -0.62
CA PHE A 91 -9.42 9.55 -0.14
C PHE A 91 -10.31 9.66 1.09
N ARG A 92 -10.08 10.59 1.99
CA ARG A 92 -10.96 10.78 3.16
C ARG A 92 -12.39 11.08 2.76
N ARG A 93 -12.59 11.73 1.63
CA ARG A 93 -13.92 12.11 1.15
C ARG A 93 -14.76 10.90 0.75
N VAL A 94 -14.17 9.91 0.11
CA VAL A 94 -14.90 8.72 -0.37
C VAL A 94 -14.66 7.49 0.50
N PHE A 95 -13.58 7.46 1.26
CA PHE A 95 -13.24 6.37 2.18
C PHE A 95 -13.01 6.95 3.58
N PRO A 96 -14.05 7.42 4.27
CA PRO A 96 -13.87 8.07 5.58
C PRO A 96 -13.30 7.14 6.63
N GLU A 97 -13.45 5.83 6.48
CA GLU A 97 -12.92 4.84 7.41
C GLU A 97 -11.53 4.31 7.02
N ALA A 98 -10.95 4.81 5.93
CA ALA A 98 -9.63 4.36 5.50
C ALA A 98 -8.57 4.64 6.57
N GLY A 99 -7.67 3.67 6.76
CA GLY A 99 -6.49 3.87 7.59
C GLY A 99 -5.47 4.72 6.85
N HIS A 100 -4.75 5.56 7.57
CA HIS A 100 -3.68 6.35 7.01
C HIS A 100 -2.36 5.94 7.64
N ILE A 101 -1.43 5.50 6.80
CA ILE A 101 -0.10 5.06 7.22
C ILE A 101 0.87 6.20 6.91
N TYR A 102 1.66 6.57 7.90
CA TYR A 102 2.60 7.68 7.80
C TYR A 102 4.03 7.17 7.95
N ILE A 103 4.91 7.61 7.04
CA ILE A 103 6.34 7.47 7.23
C ILE A 103 6.85 8.62 8.08
N ASP A 104 8.02 8.46 8.67
CA ASP A 104 8.67 9.56 9.40
C ASP A 104 8.92 10.71 8.42
N ARG A 105 8.55 11.92 8.84
CA ARG A 105 8.67 13.14 8.04
C ARG A 105 10.10 13.41 7.59
N ALA A 106 11.08 12.91 8.35
CA ALA A 106 12.49 13.07 8.00
C ALA A 106 12.84 12.45 6.64
N TYR A 107 12.14 11.40 6.25
CA TYR A 107 12.36 10.76 4.95
C TYR A 107 11.64 11.44 3.81
N ARG A 108 10.55 12.16 4.11
CA ARG A 108 9.71 12.88 3.19
C ARG A 108 8.97 12.01 2.17
N GLU A 109 9.66 11.12 1.48
CA GLU A 109 9.09 10.24 0.46
C GLU A 109 9.13 8.79 0.90
N VAL A 110 8.11 8.03 0.53
CA VAL A 110 8.07 6.58 0.78
C VAL A 110 9.27 5.90 0.13
N ALA A 111 9.61 6.32 -1.09
CA ALA A 111 10.74 5.76 -1.82
C ALA A 111 12.09 5.98 -1.10
N ALA A 112 12.21 7.06 -0.32
CA ALA A 112 13.43 7.39 0.42
C ALA A 112 13.50 6.73 1.80
N ALA A 113 12.39 6.22 2.30
CA ALA A 113 12.37 5.57 3.61
C ALA A 113 13.11 4.23 3.57
N PRO A 114 13.93 3.93 4.59
CA PRO A 114 14.59 2.62 4.66
C PRO A 114 13.56 1.48 4.73
N ILE A 115 13.94 0.33 4.20
CA ILE A 115 13.07 -0.86 4.21
C ILE A 115 12.61 -1.20 5.63
N TRP A 116 13.51 -1.15 6.61
CA TRP A 116 13.15 -1.46 7.99
C TRP A 116 12.10 -0.49 8.55
N HIS A 117 12.16 0.78 8.16
CA HIS A 117 11.19 1.78 8.60
C HIS A 117 9.81 1.51 7.96
N LEU A 118 9.81 1.22 6.67
CA LEU A 118 8.57 0.89 5.96
C LEU A 118 7.92 -0.36 6.56
N ALA A 119 8.74 -1.39 6.83
CA ALA A 119 8.25 -2.60 7.49
C ALA A 119 7.63 -2.28 8.85
N HIS A 120 8.27 -1.40 9.61
CA HIS A 120 7.80 -1.01 10.93
C HIS A 120 6.43 -0.31 10.88
N VAL A 121 6.26 0.66 9.98
CA VAL A 121 4.98 1.38 9.89
C VAL A 121 3.87 0.50 9.35
N LEU A 122 4.18 -0.45 8.47
CA LEU A 122 3.22 -1.42 7.97
C LEU A 122 2.81 -2.41 9.07
N LEU A 123 3.78 -2.89 9.85
CA LEU A 123 3.49 -3.78 10.97
C LEU A 123 2.58 -3.10 12.00
N ARG A 124 2.81 -1.82 12.29
CA ARG A 124 1.98 -1.06 13.22
C ARG A 124 0.55 -0.89 12.69
N ALA A 125 0.36 -0.94 11.39
CA ALA A 125 -0.96 -0.90 10.76
C ALA A 125 -1.57 -2.30 10.61
N HIS A 126 -0.96 -3.31 11.27
CA HIS A 126 -1.44 -4.69 11.32
C HIS A 126 -1.28 -5.46 10.01
N PHE A 127 -0.28 -5.09 9.21
CA PHE A 127 0.11 -5.91 8.06
C PHE A 127 1.17 -6.91 8.48
N ASP A 128 1.11 -8.10 7.90
CA ASP A 128 2.16 -9.09 8.04
C ASP A 128 3.32 -8.69 7.13
N VAL A 129 4.52 -8.62 7.68
CA VAL A 129 5.71 -8.18 6.96
C VAL A 129 6.81 -9.22 7.04
N ARG A 130 7.69 -9.21 6.03
CA ARG A 130 8.83 -10.13 5.99
C ARG A 130 9.85 -9.73 7.05
N ILE A 131 10.25 -10.69 7.87
CA ILE A 131 11.22 -10.46 8.95
C ILE A 131 12.53 -9.91 8.40
N GLU A 132 12.97 -10.37 7.26
CA GLU A 132 14.21 -9.91 6.60
C GLU A 132 14.23 -8.41 6.39
N SER A 133 13.06 -7.78 6.25
CA SER A 133 12.94 -6.34 6.04
C SER A 133 13.46 -5.55 7.24
N PHE A 134 13.33 -6.08 8.45
CA PHE A 134 13.84 -5.42 9.66
C PHE A 134 15.36 -5.53 9.77
N MET A 135 15.96 -6.49 9.14
CA MET A 135 17.40 -6.74 9.22
C MET A 135 18.18 -5.96 8.16
N ARG A 136 17.50 -5.60 7.07
CA ARG A 136 18.12 -4.83 6.00
C ARG A 136 18.37 -3.40 6.45
N GLY A 137 19.56 -2.90 6.17
CA GLY A 137 19.93 -1.53 6.47
C GLY A 137 20.36 -1.29 7.91
N ARG A 138 20.23 -2.25 8.81
CA ARG A 138 20.63 -2.05 10.20
C ARG A 138 22.12 -2.26 10.44
N GLY A 139 22.83 -2.80 9.51
CA GLY A 139 24.26 -2.99 9.59
C GLY A 139 25.05 -2.18 8.57
N GLU A 140 24.36 -1.33 7.86
CA GLU A 140 24.95 -0.55 6.77
C GLU A 140 25.37 0.84 7.21
#